data_153e90e6a7bd7f1b5a22ba5e47a0612a
#
_entry.id   153e90e6a7bd7f1b5a22ba5e47a0612a
#
_cell.length_a   1.000
_cell.length_b   1.000
_cell.length_c   1.000
_cell.angle_alpha   90.00
_cell.angle_beta   90.00
_cell.angle_gamma   90.00
#
_symmetry.space_group_name_H-M   'P 1'
#
loop_
_entity.id
_entity.type
_entity.pdbx_description
1 polymer ?
#
loop_
_entity_poly.entity_id
_entity_poly.type
_entity_poly.pdbx_seq_one_letter_code
_entity_poly.pdbx_strand_id
1 'polypeptide(L)'
;MDRIGYAIHEYQPAFIAPSRLLTLDDLTKRGFGEAIYANSTPAQRAARLQLDDLTDMDRRIVRREEWMCAQTMINNACTMQTYIDDKTEGEKLYVKFFDDASDHTYTVATKWNATGGDFFGDVKAMCRKLSKRGLRAADLVLGSDVADAILDMEKVQKLLDRNSGIIIGTIDQELSRYDGVVYMGTLNFGGFKLNLISVDETYIDNNGTEQKYFPATSAMVTAPGCGHLMYGQITQIDYGSTAFASHAAARVPKFSLNQEADIRKLRLGARPLAAPHNYCPYIYAAEVVS
;
A
#
# COMPACT_ATOMS: atom_id res chain seq x y z
N MET A 1 8.27 34.52 -23.50
CA MET A 1 7.95 33.19 -22.95
C MET A 1 8.22 33.28 -21.47
N ASP A 2 7.19 33.41 -20.68
CA ASP A 2 7.32 33.43 -19.22
C ASP A 2 7.73 32.02 -18.76
N ARG A 3 8.77 31.93 -17.94
CA ARG A 3 9.16 30.67 -17.31
C ARG A 3 8.07 30.29 -16.33
N ILE A 4 7.54 29.09 -16.47
CA ILE A 4 6.59 28.52 -15.51
C ILE A 4 7.29 28.46 -14.16
N GLY A 5 6.78 29.23 -13.18
CA GLY A 5 7.27 29.20 -11.82
C GLY A 5 6.96 27.82 -11.21
N TYR A 6 7.93 27.23 -10.52
CA TYR A 6 7.72 26.02 -9.73
C TYR A 6 7.31 26.43 -8.32
N ALA A 7 6.19 25.86 -7.83
CA ALA A 7 5.89 25.89 -6.41
C ALA A 7 6.63 24.73 -5.74
N ILE A 8 7.43 25.03 -4.75
CA ILE A 8 8.10 24.02 -3.92
C ILE A 8 7.21 23.78 -2.71
N HIS A 9 6.69 22.57 -2.58
CA HIS A 9 5.99 22.12 -1.39
C HIS A 9 6.93 21.22 -0.58
N GLU A 10 7.16 21.58 0.68
CA GLU A 10 7.97 20.81 1.59
C GLU A 10 7.06 20.00 2.53
N TYR A 11 7.20 18.68 2.52
CA TYR A 11 6.43 17.78 3.37
C TYR A 11 7.38 16.99 4.27
N GLN A 12 7.07 16.95 5.56
CA GLN A 12 7.77 16.10 6.51
C GLN A 12 6.95 14.83 6.77
N PRO A 13 7.40 13.64 6.27
CA PRO A 13 6.68 12.40 6.51
C PRO A 13 6.67 12.03 7.98
N ALA A 14 5.58 11.41 8.44
CA ALA A 14 5.48 10.90 9.80
C ALA A 14 6.50 9.77 10.05
N PHE A 15 7.04 9.73 11.26
CA PHE A 15 8.00 8.72 11.66
C PHE A 15 7.28 7.45 12.13
N ILE A 16 7.56 6.32 11.49
CA ILE A 16 7.07 4.99 11.84
C ILE A 16 8.21 4.26 12.53
N ALA A 17 8.01 3.79 13.74
CA ALA A 17 9.09 3.21 14.54
C ALA A 17 8.63 2.05 15.44
N PRO A 18 8.19 0.93 14.85
CA PRO A 18 7.90 -0.26 15.66
C PRO A 18 9.13 -0.68 16.47
N SER A 19 8.90 -1.13 17.68
CA SER A 19 9.97 -1.57 18.57
C SER A 19 9.61 -2.85 19.29
N ARG A 20 10.64 -3.65 19.61
CA ARG A 20 10.56 -4.87 20.40
C ARG A 20 11.56 -4.81 21.53
N LEU A 21 11.16 -5.34 22.66
CA LEU A 21 12.01 -5.52 23.84
C LEU A 21 12.42 -6.99 23.90
N LEU A 22 13.68 -7.24 24.12
CA LEU A 22 14.24 -8.55 24.39
C LEU A 22 14.66 -8.56 25.86
N THR A 23 14.03 -9.43 26.65
CA THR A 23 14.27 -9.58 28.08
C THR A 23 15.03 -10.90 28.38
N LEU A 24 15.56 -11.01 29.57
CA LEU A 24 16.22 -12.24 30.04
C LEU A 24 15.26 -13.44 30.00
N ASP A 25 14.00 -13.23 30.34
CA ASP A 25 12.96 -14.27 30.34
C ASP A 25 12.74 -14.87 28.94
N ASP A 26 12.83 -14.05 27.89
CA ASP A 26 12.68 -14.51 26.50
C ASP A 26 13.84 -15.41 26.08
N LEU A 27 15.03 -15.21 26.65
CA LEU A 27 16.21 -16.03 26.38
C LEU A 27 16.24 -17.35 27.16
N THR A 28 15.56 -17.40 28.30
CA THR A 28 15.48 -18.61 29.12
C THR A 28 14.40 -19.58 28.65
N LYS A 29 13.33 -19.06 28.02
CA LYS A 29 12.29 -19.87 27.41
C LYS A 29 12.77 -20.53 26.13
N ARG A 30 12.41 -21.81 25.93
CA ARG A 30 12.69 -22.50 24.68
C ARG A 30 11.85 -21.94 23.55
N GLY A 31 12.48 -21.74 22.39
CA GLY A 31 11.77 -21.32 21.21
C GLY A 31 10.86 -22.43 20.64
N PHE A 32 9.81 -22.03 19.92
CA PHE A 32 8.93 -22.97 19.24
C PHE A 32 9.74 -23.81 18.23
N GLY A 33 9.59 -25.14 18.30
CA GLY A 33 10.32 -26.08 17.43
C GLY A 33 11.75 -26.41 17.89
N GLU A 34 12.21 -25.92 19.06
CA GLU A 34 13.50 -26.30 19.62
C GLU A 34 13.43 -27.70 20.23
N ALA A 35 14.32 -28.61 19.80
CA ALA A 35 14.36 -29.95 20.31
C ALA A 35 14.70 -30.00 21.82
N ILE A 36 14.17 -31.00 22.54
CA ILE A 36 14.32 -31.12 24.02
C ILE A 36 15.77 -31.15 24.45
N TYR A 37 16.67 -31.69 23.60
CA TYR A 37 18.10 -31.79 23.83
C TYR A 37 18.93 -30.84 22.97
N ALA A 38 18.34 -29.76 22.42
CA ALA A 38 19.10 -28.78 21.66
C ALA A 38 20.04 -27.99 22.58
N ASN A 39 21.32 -27.96 22.22
CA ASN A 39 22.37 -27.20 22.92
C ASN A 39 22.41 -25.74 22.41
N SER A 40 21.29 -25.11 22.19
CA SER A 40 21.27 -23.71 21.76
C SER A 40 21.75 -22.79 22.89
N THR A 41 22.77 -21.99 22.59
CA THR A 41 23.26 -21.00 23.55
C THR A 41 22.32 -19.82 23.65
N PRO A 42 22.27 -19.10 24.79
CA PRO A 42 21.44 -17.86 24.91
C PRO A 42 21.75 -16.84 23.81
N ALA A 43 23.00 -16.73 23.37
CA ALA A 43 23.41 -15.84 22.27
C ALA A 43 22.79 -16.25 20.92
N GLN A 44 22.72 -17.56 20.62
CA GLN A 44 22.08 -18.05 19.41
C GLN A 44 20.56 -17.82 19.42
N ARG A 45 19.90 -18.01 20.58
CA ARG A 45 18.48 -17.68 20.75
C ARG A 45 18.23 -16.18 20.54
N ALA A 46 19.06 -15.33 21.16
CA ALA A 46 18.97 -13.89 20.99
C ALA A 46 19.07 -13.46 19.52
N ALA A 47 20.04 -14.03 18.77
CA ALA A 47 20.23 -13.72 17.35
C ALA A 47 19.01 -14.14 16.50
N ARG A 48 18.43 -15.33 16.77
CA ARG A 48 17.23 -15.80 16.08
C ARG A 48 16.02 -14.92 16.37
N LEU A 49 15.75 -14.62 17.64
CA LEU A 49 14.65 -13.75 18.05
C LEU A 49 14.77 -12.34 17.44
N GLN A 50 16.00 -11.81 17.37
CA GLN A 50 16.23 -10.49 16.73
C GLN A 50 15.93 -10.51 15.24
N LEU A 51 16.27 -11.60 14.52
CA LEU A 51 15.95 -11.73 13.10
C LEU A 51 14.45 -11.83 12.85
N ASP A 52 13.77 -12.63 13.68
CA ASP A 52 12.30 -12.78 13.61
C ASP A 52 11.60 -11.45 13.93
N ASP A 53 12.06 -10.72 14.94
CA ASP A 53 11.55 -9.40 15.33
C ASP A 53 11.77 -8.35 14.23
N LEU A 54 12.94 -8.33 13.60
CA LEU A 54 13.23 -7.42 12.47
C LEU A 54 12.31 -7.69 11.30
N THR A 55 12.08 -8.96 10.98
CA THR A 55 11.19 -9.38 9.90
C THR A 55 9.73 -8.98 10.20
N ASP A 56 9.27 -9.18 11.44
CA ASP A 56 7.91 -8.75 11.85
C ASP A 56 7.75 -7.22 11.79
N MET A 57 8.74 -6.47 12.28
CA MET A 57 8.73 -5.02 12.23
C MET A 57 8.73 -4.48 10.79
N ASP A 58 9.51 -5.09 9.89
CA ASP A 58 9.53 -4.68 8.49
C ASP A 58 8.18 -4.95 7.81
N ARG A 59 7.57 -6.12 8.03
CA ARG A 59 6.21 -6.42 7.54
C ARG A 59 5.17 -5.42 8.03
N ARG A 60 5.26 -4.94 9.27
CA ARG A 60 4.37 -3.90 9.81
C ARG A 60 4.56 -2.56 9.11
N ILE A 61 5.81 -2.20 8.79
CA ILE A 61 6.11 -0.98 8.04
C ILE A 61 5.56 -1.09 6.63
N VAL A 62 5.78 -2.22 5.93
CA VAL A 62 5.27 -2.47 4.57
C VAL A 62 3.74 -2.34 4.52
N ARG A 63 3.02 -2.97 5.45
CA ARG A 63 1.55 -2.83 5.53
C ARG A 63 1.10 -1.38 5.72
N ARG A 64 1.85 -0.60 6.47
CA ARG A 64 1.55 0.82 6.64
C ARG A 64 1.83 1.62 5.36
N GLU A 65 2.87 1.28 4.63
CA GLU A 65 3.19 1.86 3.32
C GLU A 65 2.10 1.54 2.29
N GLU A 66 1.62 0.31 2.24
CA GLU A 66 0.48 -0.11 1.39
C GLU A 66 -0.79 0.68 1.72
N TRP A 67 -1.11 0.80 3.01
CA TRP A 67 -2.23 1.62 3.45
C TRP A 67 -2.10 3.08 2.99
N MET A 68 -0.90 3.67 3.11
CA MET A 68 -0.65 5.06 2.66
C MET A 68 -0.82 5.19 1.14
N CYS A 69 -0.34 4.23 0.37
CA CYS A 69 -0.53 4.19 -1.09
C CYS A 69 -2.02 4.12 -1.44
N ALA A 70 -2.77 3.22 -0.82
CA ALA A 70 -4.21 3.09 -1.04
C ALA A 70 -4.95 4.39 -0.69
N GLN A 71 -4.68 5.00 0.48
CA GLN A 71 -5.30 6.27 0.87
C GLN A 71 -4.97 7.40 -0.11
N THR A 72 -3.73 7.50 -0.57
CA THR A 72 -3.31 8.50 -1.54
C THR A 72 -4.07 8.34 -2.86
N MET A 73 -4.23 7.11 -3.34
CA MET A 73 -4.90 6.83 -4.61
C MET A 73 -6.42 6.98 -4.53
N ILE A 74 -7.03 6.62 -3.40
CA ILE A 74 -8.48 6.68 -3.22
C ILE A 74 -8.92 8.12 -2.91
N ASN A 75 -8.26 8.78 -1.94
CA ASN A 75 -8.68 10.07 -1.39
C ASN A 75 -7.88 11.26 -1.94
N ASN A 76 -6.89 11.04 -2.80
CA ASN A 76 -5.92 12.07 -3.22
C ASN A 76 -5.22 12.74 -2.03
N ALA A 77 -5.19 12.08 -0.90
CA ALA A 77 -4.63 12.60 0.33
C ALA A 77 -4.23 11.46 1.27
N CYS A 78 -3.26 11.71 2.11
CA CYS A 78 -2.87 10.80 3.17
C CYS A 78 -2.89 11.51 4.51
N THR A 79 -3.60 10.95 5.48
CA THR A 79 -3.60 11.43 6.87
C THR A 79 -2.65 10.58 7.69
N MET A 80 -1.63 11.20 8.26
CA MET A 80 -0.66 10.54 9.12
C MET A 80 -0.82 11.01 10.56
N GLN A 81 -0.98 10.08 11.50
CA GLN A 81 -1.02 10.38 12.92
C GLN A 81 0.41 10.28 13.48
N THR A 82 0.89 11.35 14.09
CA THR A 82 2.13 11.31 14.87
C THR A 82 1.85 10.87 16.29
N TYR A 83 2.82 10.21 16.93
CA TYR A 83 2.76 9.86 18.33
C TYR A 83 3.94 10.52 19.06
N ILE A 84 3.68 11.14 20.19
CA ILE A 84 4.70 11.74 21.07
C ILE A 84 5.35 10.62 21.87
N ASP A 85 4.52 9.72 22.40
CA ASP A 85 4.90 8.52 23.15
C ASP A 85 4.14 7.33 22.58
N ASP A 86 4.42 6.12 23.09
CA ASP A 86 3.75 4.87 22.67
C ASP A 86 2.21 4.91 22.80
N LYS A 87 1.66 5.87 23.54
CA LYS A 87 0.21 6.00 23.84
C LYS A 87 -0.38 7.37 23.56
N THR A 88 0.46 8.41 23.50
CA THR A 88 -0.01 9.80 23.38
C THR A 88 0.00 10.20 21.90
N GLU A 89 -1.20 10.45 21.36
CA GLU A 89 -1.36 10.98 20.01
C GLU A 89 -0.82 12.41 19.94
N GLY A 90 -0.01 12.66 18.91
CA GLY A 90 0.49 13.98 18.56
C GLY A 90 -0.36 14.63 17.47
N GLU A 91 0.27 15.48 16.69
CA GLU A 91 -0.38 16.21 15.62
C GLU A 91 -0.75 15.28 14.44
N LYS A 92 -1.93 15.52 13.83
CA LYS A 92 -2.34 14.89 12.58
C LYS A 92 -1.76 15.65 11.41
N LEU A 93 -0.91 15.01 10.64
CA LEU A 93 -0.38 15.55 9.39
C LEU A 93 -1.29 15.12 8.24
N TYR A 94 -1.88 16.08 7.55
CA TYR A 94 -2.71 15.87 6.36
C TYR A 94 -1.96 16.36 5.12
N VAL A 95 -1.69 15.46 4.19
CA VAL A 95 -1.03 15.77 2.93
C VAL A 95 -2.01 15.55 1.80
N LYS A 96 -2.34 16.60 1.05
CA LYS A 96 -3.16 16.57 -0.16
C LYS A 96 -2.28 16.86 -1.37
N PHE A 97 -2.43 16.08 -2.44
CA PHE A 97 -1.54 16.18 -3.60
C PHE A 97 -2.11 17.05 -4.72
N PHE A 98 -3.41 16.99 -4.99
CA PHE A 98 -4.06 17.77 -6.05
C PHE A 98 -5.19 18.60 -5.47
N ASP A 99 -5.35 19.83 -6.00
CA ASP A 99 -6.35 20.77 -5.47
C ASP A 99 -7.78 20.38 -5.87
N ASP A 100 -7.97 19.91 -7.10
CA ASP A 100 -9.28 19.50 -7.59
C ASP A 100 -9.54 18.01 -7.36
N ALA A 101 -10.46 17.70 -6.43
CA ALA A 101 -10.86 16.33 -6.14
C ALA A 101 -11.56 15.65 -7.32
N SER A 102 -12.24 16.42 -8.20
CA SER A 102 -12.96 15.88 -9.35
C SER A 102 -12.04 15.29 -10.41
N ASP A 103 -10.81 15.71 -10.43
CA ASP A 103 -9.84 15.28 -11.43
C ASP A 103 -9.43 13.81 -11.29
N HIS A 104 -9.32 13.30 -10.06
CA HIS A 104 -8.96 11.90 -9.82
C HIS A 104 -10.18 10.98 -9.64
N THR A 105 -11.39 11.53 -9.59
CA THR A 105 -12.62 10.76 -9.39
C THR A 105 -13.45 10.64 -10.68
N TYR A 106 -14.22 9.56 -10.75
CA TYR A 106 -15.23 9.32 -11.75
C TYR A 106 -16.51 8.82 -11.08
N THR A 107 -17.64 9.43 -11.39
CA THR A 107 -18.94 9.01 -10.86
C THR A 107 -19.69 8.27 -11.96
N VAL A 108 -20.10 7.03 -11.69
CA VAL A 108 -20.92 6.24 -12.59
C VAL A 108 -22.36 6.74 -12.55
N ALA A 109 -23.01 6.86 -13.71
CA ALA A 109 -24.41 7.30 -13.78
C ALA A 109 -25.35 6.19 -13.31
N THR A 110 -25.05 4.94 -13.63
CA THR A 110 -25.81 3.76 -13.23
C THR A 110 -24.86 2.68 -12.81
N LYS A 111 -25.12 2.02 -11.69
CA LYS A 111 -24.27 0.93 -11.18
C LYS A 111 -24.14 -0.19 -12.20
N TRP A 112 -22.96 -0.77 -12.32
CA TRP A 112 -22.63 -1.72 -13.39
C TRP A 112 -23.44 -3.01 -13.33
N ASN A 113 -23.83 -3.45 -12.12
CA ASN A 113 -24.70 -4.61 -11.91
C ASN A 113 -26.22 -4.28 -12.03
N ALA A 114 -26.60 -3.01 -12.22
CA ALA A 114 -27.97 -2.63 -12.42
C ALA A 114 -28.37 -2.64 -13.90
N THR A 115 -29.70 -2.75 -14.16
CA THR A 115 -30.24 -2.65 -15.52
C THR A 115 -29.88 -1.33 -16.16
N GLY A 116 -29.17 -1.35 -17.29
CA GLY A 116 -28.69 -0.14 -17.97
C GLY A 116 -27.27 0.30 -17.57
N GLY A 117 -26.59 -0.43 -16.70
CA GLY A 117 -25.18 -0.18 -16.39
C GLY A 117 -24.27 -0.35 -17.62
N ASP A 118 -23.35 0.59 -17.83
CA ASP A 118 -22.41 0.60 -18.96
C ASP A 118 -20.95 0.53 -18.52
N PHE A 119 -20.53 -0.64 -18.06
CA PHE A 119 -19.16 -0.94 -17.65
C PHE A 119 -18.11 -0.47 -18.69
N PHE A 120 -18.30 -0.85 -19.96
CA PHE A 120 -17.33 -0.53 -21.02
C PHE A 120 -17.28 0.96 -21.33
N GLY A 121 -18.42 1.66 -21.32
CA GLY A 121 -18.50 3.11 -21.52
C GLY A 121 -17.79 3.87 -20.41
N ASP A 122 -18.03 3.50 -19.16
CA ASP A 122 -17.44 4.13 -17.99
C ASP A 122 -15.92 3.90 -17.92
N VAL A 123 -15.47 2.65 -18.05
CA VAL A 123 -14.02 2.35 -18.09
C VAL A 123 -13.32 3.07 -19.24
N LYS A 124 -13.96 3.13 -20.42
CA LYS A 124 -13.44 3.92 -21.56
C LYS A 124 -13.34 5.42 -21.25
N ALA A 125 -14.32 5.96 -20.53
CA ALA A 125 -14.32 7.36 -20.11
C ALA A 125 -13.17 7.63 -19.10
N MET A 126 -12.94 6.72 -18.15
CA MET A 126 -11.81 6.78 -17.21
C MET A 126 -10.47 6.71 -17.94
N CYS A 127 -10.29 5.78 -18.88
CA CYS A 127 -9.08 5.70 -19.73
C CYS A 127 -8.84 6.97 -20.54
N ARG A 128 -9.90 7.57 -21.10
CA ARG A 128 -9.80 8.83 -21.84
C ARG A 128 -9.41 10.02 -20.96
N LYS A 129 -9.83 10.04 -19.67
CA LYS A 129 -9.35 11.05 -18.71
C LYS A 129 -7.83 10.98 -18.55
N LEU A 130 -7.25 9.78 -18.43
CA LEU A 130 -5.79 9.60 -18.39
C LEU A 130 -5.12 9.99 -19.72
N SER A 131 -5.68 9.55 -20.85
CA SER A 131 -5.13 9.88 -22.17
C SER A 131 -5.10 11.39 -22.44
N LYS A 132 -6.10 12.16 -22.00
CA LYS A 132 -6.10 13.64 -22.11
C LYS A 132 -4.95 14.30 -21.32
N ARG A 133 -4.40 13.62 -20.33
CA ARG A 133 -3.24 14.07 -19.53
C ARG A 133 -1.92 13.56 -20.10
N GLY A 134 -1.95 12.89 -21.24
CA GLY A 134 -0.75 12.28 -21.85
C GLY A 134 -0.32 10.97 -21.17
N LEU A 135 -1.17 10.37 -20.32
CA LEU A 135 -0.88 9.14 -19.62
C LEU A 135 -1.60 7.95 -20.26
N ARG A 136 -0.93 6.79 -20.30
CA ARG A 136 -1.51 5.55 -20.82
C ARG A 136 -2.20 4.82 -19.68
N ALA A 137 -3.46 4.44 -19.86
CA ALA A 137 -4.11 3.50 -18.95
C ALA A 137 -3.48 2.09 -19.11
N ALA A 138 -3.16 1.43 -18.01
CA ALA A 138 -2.51 0.12 -18.00
C ALA A 138 -3.27 -0.91 -17.18
N ASP A 139 -3.69 -0.56 -15.97
CA ASP A 139 -4.30 -1.49 -15.05
C ASP A 139 -5.70 -1.00 -14.65
N LEU A 140 -6.63 -1.95 -14.52
CA LEU A 140 -7.94 -1.77 -13.93
C LEU A 140 -8.00 -2.56 -12.62
N VAL A 141 -7.90 -1.84 -11.52
CA VAL A 141 -7.97 -2.38 -10.17
C VAL A 141 -9.42 -2.43 -9.73
N LEU A 142 -9.87 -3.57 -9.26
CA LEU A 142 -11.25 -3.88 -8.92
C LEU A 142 -11.34 -4.33 -7.46
N GLY A 143 -12.35 -3.87 -6.75
CA GLY A 143 -12.72 -4.48 -5.47
C GLY A 143 -13.34 -5.86 -5.70
N SER A 144 -13.40 -6.70 -4.65
CA SER A 144 -13.91 -8.08 -4.72
C SER A 144 -15.30 -8.18 -5.35
N ASP A 145 -16.24 -7.36 -4.88
CA ASP A 145 -17.63 -7.41 -5.33
C ASP A 145 -17.78 -6.97 -6.80
N VAL A 146 -16.92 -6.04 -7.23
CA VAL A 146 -16.87 -5.59 -8.63
C VAL A 146 -16.29 -6.68 -9.52
N ALA A 147 -15.26 -7.37 -9.06
CA ALA A 147 -14.64 -8.47 -9.80
C ALA A 147 -15.65 -9.60 -10.07
N ASP A 148 -16.42 -9.99 -9.05
CA ASP A 148 -17.45 -11.00 -9.18
C ASP A 148 -18.58 -10.54 -10.12
N ALA A 149 -19.07 -9.30 -9.94
CA ALA A 149 -20.13 -8.75 -10.77
C ALA A 149 -19.75 -8.65 -12.26
N ILE A 150 -18.49 -8.38 -12.58
CA ILE A 150 -18.02 -8.30 -13.98
C ILE A 150 -18.07 -9.66 -14.66
N LEU A 151 -17.75 -10.75 -13.96
CA LEU A 151 -17.80 -12.11 -14.53
C LEU A 151 -19.23 -12.52 -14.88
N ASP A 152 -20.23 -12.02 -14.16
CA ASP A 152 -21.65 -12.30 -14.39
C ASP A 152 -22.27 -11.45 -15.50
N MET A 153 -21.57 -10.43 -16.00
CA MET A 153 -22.12 -9.56 -17.05
C MET A 153 -22.18 -10.28 -18.40
N GLU A 154 -23.37 -10.35 -19.02
CA GLU A 154 -23.56 -10.94 -20.34
C GLU A 154 -22.63 -10.38 -21.44
N LYS A 155 -22.37 -9.06 -21.39
CA LYS A 155 -21.47 -8.40 -22.36
C LYS A 155 -20.03 -8.90 -22.23
N VAL A 156 -19.58 -9.17 -21.01
CA VAL A 156 -18.24 -9.71 -20.71
C VAL A 156 -18.19 -11.18 -21.13
N GLN A 157 -19.21 -11.96 -20.78
CA GLN A 157 -19.32 -13.37 -21.17
C GLN A 157 -19.33 -13.54 -22.70
N LYS A 158 -20.06 -12.69 -23.43
CA LYS A 158 -20.05 -12.70 -24.92
C LYS A 158 -18.69 -12.36 -25.53
N LEU A 159 -17.87 -11.56 -24.84
CA LEU A 159 -16.49 -11.26 -25.27
C LEU A 159 -15.56 -12.45 -24.97
N LEU A 160 -15.78 -13.16 -23.89
CA LEU A 160 -15.08 -14.39 -23.55
C LEU A 160 -15.35 -15.49 -24.59
N ASP A 161 -16.63 -15.71 -24.95
CA ASP A 161 -17.05 -16.73 -25.92
C ASP A 161 -16.48 -16.48 -27.32
N ARG A 162 -16.27 -15.22 -27.70
CA ARG A 162 -15.74 -14.86 -29.02
C ARG A 162 -14.22 -15.00 -29.17
N ASN A 163 -13.49 -15.37 -28.13
CA ASN A 163 -12.04 -15.54 -28.10
C ASN A 163 -11.23 -14.33 -28.61
N SER A 164 -11.82 -13.14 -28.63
CA SER A 164 -11.26 -11.98 -29.33
C SER A 164 -10.94 -10.75 -28.48
N GLY A 165 -11.18 -10.77 -27.17
CA GLY A 165 -10.98 -9.54 -26.39
C GLY A 165 -10.52 -9.70 -24.94
N ILE A 166 -10.86 -10.78 -24.30
CA ILE A 166 -10.52 -11.03 -22.90
C ILE A 166 -9.84 -12.39 -22.80
N ILE A 167 -8.61 -12.41 -22.33
CA ILE A 167 -7.92 -13.64 -21.91
C ILE A 167 -8.05 -13.69 -20.40
N ILE A 168 -9.09 -14.39 -19.92
CA ILE A 168 -9.22 -14.70 -18.49
C ILE A 168 -8.59 -16.06 -18.25
N GLY A 169 -7.81 -16.18 -17.20
CA GLY A 169 -7.20 -17.43 -16.77
C GLY A 169 -5.78 -17.70 -17.26
N THR A 170 -5.11 -16.73 -17.89
CA THR A 170 -3.68 -16.81 -18.05
C THR A 170 -3.05 -16.26 -16.77
N ILE A 171 -2.50 -17.13 -15.95
CA ILE A 171 -1.74 -16.74 -14.76
C ILE A 171 -0.43 -16.17 -15.23
N ASP A 172 -0.28 -14.85 -15.17
CA ASP A 172 1.01 -14.21 -15.31
C ASP A 172 1.75 -14.35 -13.99
N GLN A 173 2.83 -15.14 -13.98
CA GLN A 173 3.61 -15.43 -12.77
C GLN A 173 4.17 -14.17 -12.08
N GLU A 174 4.32 -13.07 -12.78
CA GLU A 174 4.79 -11.82 -12.19
C GLU A 174 3.74 -11.13 -11.32
N LEU A 175 2.46 -11.23 -11.66
CA LEU A 175 1.36 -10.62 -10.92
C LEU A 175 0.84 -11.49 -9.76
N SER A 176 1.09 -12.80 -9.78
CA SER A 176 0.74 -13.71 -8.68
C SER A 176 1.70 -13.63 -7.46
N ARG A 177 2.67 -12.73 -7.48
CA ARG A 177 3.66 -12.56 -6.39
C ARG A 177 3.15 -11.74 -5.22
N TYR A 178 2.00 -11.11 -5.34
CA TYR A 178 1.44 -10.25 -4.30
C TYR A 178 0.33 -10.98 -3.56
N ASP A 179 0.48 -11.09 -2.24
CA ASP A 179 -0.54 -11.65 -1.36
C ASP A 179 -1.79 -10.76 -1.42
N GLY A 180 -2.98 -11.38 -1.46
CA GLY A 180 -4.26 -10.65 -1.51
C GLY A 180 -4.63 -10.01 -2.85
N VAL A 181 -3.82 -10.21 -3.90
CA VAL A 181 -4.05 -9.67 -5.24
C VAL A 181 -4.25 -10.82 -6.23
N VAL A 182 -5.35 -10.78 -6.98
CA VAL A 182 -5.66 -11.77 -8.01
C VAL A 182 -5.63 -11.12 -9.38
N TYR A 183 -4.76 -11.62 -10.24
CA TYR A 183 -4.75 -11.26 -11.65
C TYR A 183 -5.84 -12.04 -12.39
N MET A 184 -6.83 -11.33 -12.92
CA MET A 184 -7.98 -11.94 -13.62
C MET A 184 -7.74 -12.12 -15.12
N GLY A 185 -6.83 -11.34 -15.71
CA GLY A 185 -6.56 -11.39 -17.15
C GLY A 185 -6.38 -10.02 -17.77
N THR A 186 -6.42 -9.97 -19.09
CA THR A 186 -6.27 -8.73 -19.86
C THR A 186 -7.55 -8.40 -20.62
N LEU A 187 -8.05 -7.19 -20.45
CA LEU A 187 -9.19 -6.64 -21.18
C LEU A 187 -8.71 -5.78 -22.34
N ASN A 188 -9.07 -6.15 -23.57
CA ASN A 188 -8.77 -5.37 -24.77
C ASN A 188 -10.06 -4.86 -25.40
N PHE A 189 -10.32 -3.56 -25.32
CA PHE A 189 -11.55 -2.96 -25.86
C PHE A 189 -11.33 -1.50 -26.26
N GLY A 190 -11.99 -1.06 -27.32
CA GLY A 190 -12.04 0.33 -27.74
C GLY A 190 -10.68 1.00 -27.95
N GLY A 191 -9.63 0.23 -28.24
CA GLY A 191 -8.25 0.71 -28.41
C GLY A 191 -7.43 0.78 -27.10
N PHE A 192 -7.99 0.35 -25.98
CA PHE A 192 -7.30 0.25 -24.70
C PHE A 192 -7.04 -1.21 -24.35
N LYS A 193 -5.86 -1.47 -23.80
CA LYS A 193 -5.46 -2.77 -23.23
C LYS A 193 -5.21 -2.56 -21.74
N LEU A 194 -6.00 -3.19 -20.90
CA LEU A 194 -5.93 -3.09 -19.44
C LEU A 194 -5.71 -4.46 -18.83
N ASN A 195 -4.86 -4.53 -17.82
CA ASN A 195 -4.77 -5.68 -16.93
C ASN A 195 -5.90 -5.58 -15.89
N LEU A 196 -6.64 -6.65 -15.69
CA LEU A 196 -7.68 -6.76 -14.68
C LEU A 196 -7.07 -7.33 -13.41
N ILE A 197 -7.14 -6.58 -12.32
CA ILE A 197 -6.55 -6.94 -11.03
C ILE A 197 -7.63 -6.80 -9.97
N SER A 198 -7.93 -7.88 -9.26
CA SER A 198 -8.81 -7.85 -8.09
C SER A 198 -7.99 -7.75 -6.82
N VAL A 199 -8.37 -6.86 -5.92
CA VAL A 199 -7.74 -6.65 -4.62
C VAL A 199 -8.75 -6.91 -3.52
N ASP A 200 -8.44 -7.88 -2.65
CA ASP A 200 -9.28 -8.27 -1.51
C ASP A 200 -8.48 -8.31 -0.20
N GLU A 201 -7.34 -7.66 -0.15
CA GLU A 201 -6.50 -7.61 1.03
C GLU A 201 -7.13 -6.75 2.13
N THR A 202 -7.02 -7.23 3.39
CA THR A 202 -7.56 -6.58 4.57
C THR A 202 -6.47 -6.23 5.58
N TYR A 203 -6.75 -5.26 6.43
CA TYR A 203 -5.92 -4.91 7.58
C TYR A 203 -6.80 -4.71 8.82
N ILE A 204 -6.19 -4.85 9.99
CA ILE A 204 -6.87 -4.57 11.27
C ILE A 204 -6.54 -3.14 11.66
N ASP A 205 -7.58 -2.32 11.87
CA ASP A 205 -7.44 -0.94 12.33
C ASP A 205 -7.07 -0.86 13.83
N ASN A 206 -6.85 0.36 14.34
CA ASN A 206 -6.50 0.58 15.73
C ASN A 206 -7.61 0.18 16.73
N ASN A 207 -8.85 -0.02 16.27
CA ASN A 207 -9.98 -0.45 17.07
C ASN A 207 -10.15 -1.99 17.06
N GLY A 208 -9.30 -2.71 16.34
CA GLY A 208 -9.40 -4.15 16.16
C GLY A 208 -10.42 -4.58 15.10
N THR A 209 -10.92 -3.64 14.28
CA THR A 209 -11.87 -3.93 13.20
C THR A 209 -11.13 -4.21 11.91
N GLU A 210 -11.56 -5.25 11.21
CA GLU A 210 -11.04 -5.58 9.89
C GLU A 210 -11.54 -4.58 8.84
N GLN A 211 -10.62 -4.02 8.08
CA GLN A 211 -10.87 -3.03 7.01
C GLN A 211 -10.21 -3.49 5.74
N LYS A 212 -10.79 -3.19 4.58
CA LYS A 212 -10.17 -3.46 3.27
C LYS A 212 -9.23 -2.33 2.87
N TYR A 213 -8.08 -2.66 2.29
CA TYR A 213 -7.19 -1.65 1.69
C TYR A 213 -7.86 -0.94 0.51
N PHE A 214 -8.62 -1.70 -0.30
CA PHE A 214 -9.39 -1.19 -1.41
C PHE A 214 -10.88 -1.52 -1.23
N PRO A 215 -11.81 -0.54 -1.35
CA PRO A 215 -13.24 -0.79 -1.13
C PRO A 215 -13.80 -1.82 -2.12
N ALA A 216 -14.57 -2.78 -1.63
CA ALA A 216 -15.08 -3.92 -2.39
C ALA A 216 -15.93 -3.52 -3.61
N THR A 217 -16.68 -2.43 -3.49
CA THR A 217 -17.62 -1.92 -4.51
C THR A 217 -17.01 -0.90 -5.47
N SER A 218 -15.69 -0.68 -5.42
CA SER A 218 -15.01 0.38 -6.15
C SER A 218 -14.13 -0.14 -7.26
N ALA A 219 -13.81 0.72 -8.22
CA ALA A 219 -12.88 0.44 -9.30
C ALA A 219 -11.92 1.61 -9.54
N MET A 220 -10.73 1.32 -10.04
CA MET A 220 -9.72 2.33 -10.34
C MET A 220 -8.95 1.98 -11.61
N VAL A 221 -8.76 2.96 -12.48
CA VAL A 221 -7.86 2.83 -13.65
C VAL A 221 -6.56 3.56 -13.34
N THR A 222 -5.43 2.90 -13.53
CA THR A 222 -4.11 3.46 -13.24
C THR A 222 -3.23 3.52 -14.47
N ALA A 223 -2.28 4.48 -14.45
CA ALA A 223 -1.18 4.54 -15.41
C ALA A 223 0.03 3.76 -14.88
N PRO A 224 0.92 3.23 -15.75
CA PRO A 224 2.15 2.59 -15.30
C PRO A 224 3.01 3.55 -14.47
N GLY A 225 3.56 3.07 -13.35
CA GLY A 225 4.38 3.89 -12.49
C GLY A 225 3.62 5.09 -11.91
N CYS A 226 2.39 4.90 -11.49
CA CYS A 226 1.49 5.96 -11.02
C CYS A 226 1.97 6.67 -9.75
N GLY A 227 2.86 6.06 -8.97
CA GLY A 227 3.37 6.64 -7.73
C GLY A 227 4.71 6.06 -7.33
N HIS A 228 5.29 6.65 -6.30
CA HIS A 228 6.51 6.19 -5.67
C HIS A 228 6.48 6.46 -4.17
N LEU A 229 7.26 5.67 -3.43
CA LEU A 229 7.49 5.88 -2.01
C LEU A 229 8.76 6.71 -1.84
N MET A 230 8.62 7.91 -1.28
CA MET A 230 9.74 8.74 -0.87
C MET A 230 10.06 8.48 0.60
N TYR A 231 11.33 8.43 0.95
CA TYR A 231 11.77 8.22 2.33
C TYR A 231 12.50 9.45 2.85
N GLY A 232 11.97 10.01 3.94
CA GLY A 232 12.60 11.10 4.65
C GLY A 232 13.79 10.63 5.49
N GLN A 233 14.73 11.52 5.70
CA GLN A 233 15.91 11.29 6.54
C GLN A 233 15.52 11.06 8.00
N ILE A 234 16.22 10.12 8.66
CA ILE A 234 16.03 9.80 10.07
C ILE A 234 17.29 10.18 10.83
N THR A 235 17.13 11.06 11.82
CA THR A 235 18.22 11.46 12.73
C THR A 235 18.08 10.70 14.05
N GLN A 236 19.14 10.04 14.46
CA GLN A 236 19.17 9.27 15.72
C GLN A 236 20.57 9.28 16.33
N ILE A 237 20.66 8.87 17.59
CA ILE A 237 21.95 8.55 18.24
C ILE A 237 22.19 7.07 18.03
N ASP A 238 23.27 6.71 17.35
CA ASP A 238 23.63 5.32 17.10
C ASP A 238 24.24 4.64 18.33
N TYR A 239 24.21 3.31 18.34
CA TYR A 239 24.78 2.54 19.45
C TYR A 239 26.28 2.81 19.60
N GLY A 240 26.69 3.11 20.83
CA GLY A 240 28.09 3.43 21.15
C GLY A 240 28.52 4.87 20.81
N SER A 241 27.59 5.72 20.33
CA SER A 241 27.83 7.15 20.04
C SER A 241 27.04 8.05 20.99
N THR A 242 27.53 9.25 21.21
CA THR A 242 26.81 10.33 21.89
C THR A 242 26.34 11.41 20.90
N ALA A 243 26.80 11.36 19.65
CA ALA A 243 26.45 12.32 18.62
C ALA A 243 25.22 11.88 17.82
N PHE A 244 24.45 12.86 17.34
CA PHE A 244 23.37 12.62 16.39
C PHE A 244 23.93 12.31 15.00
N ALA A 245 23.50 11.20 14.43
CA ALA A 245 23.76 10.82 13.05
C ALA A 245 22.47 10.81 12.24
N SER A 246 22.56 11.21 10.99
CA SER A 246 21.42 11.25 10.07
C SER A 246 21.58 10.24 8.98
N HIS A 247 20.56 9.40 8.81
CA HIS A 247 20.54 8.28 7.88
C HIS A 247 19.48 8.50 6.79
N ALA A 248 19.89 8.51 5.53
CA ALA A 248 19.02 8.58 4.37
C ALA A 248 18.80 7.13 3.84
N ALA A 249 17.87 6.41 4.47
CA ALA A 249 17.56 5.03 4.09
C ALA A 249 16.09 4.72 4.34
N ALA A 250 15.55 3.74 3.59
CA ALA A 250 14.17 3.30 3.72
C ALA A 250 13.89 2.65 5.09
N ARG A 251 14.91 1.98 5.66
CA ARG A 251 14.84 1.29 6.96
C ARG A 251 16.08 1.62 7.76
N VAL A 252 15.90 2.11 8.96
CA VAL A 252 17.00 2.47 9.87
C VAL A 252 16.81 1.73 11.19
N PRO A 253 17.59 0.65 11.43
CA PRO A 253 17.55 -0.06 12.70
C PRO A 253 18.25 0.75 13.81
N LYS A 254 17.72 0.66 15.01
CA LYS A 254 18.35 1.21 16.22
C LYS A 254 18.33 0.19 17.33
N PHE A 255 19.49 -0.01 17.94
CA PHE A 255 19.68 -0.80 19.15
C PHE A 255 19.88 0.13 20.34
N SER A 256 19.22 -0.16 21.44
CA SER A 256 19.48 0.46 22.73
C SER A 256 19.54 -0.61 23.82
N LEU A 257 20.46 -0.43 24.74
CA LEU A 257 20.70 -1.32 25.88
C LEU A 257 20.40 -0.57 27.16
N ASN A 258 19.64 -1.23 28.05
CA ASN A 258 19.55 -0.82 29.44
C ASN A 258 20.28 -1.87 30.27
N GLN A 259 21.49 -1.55 30.72
CA GLN A 259 22.36 -2.48 31.48
C GLN A 259 21.85 -2.72 32.89
N GLU A 260 21.11 -1.78 33.49
CA GLU A 260 20.57 -1.95 34.84
C GLU A 260 19.41 -2.94 34.89
N ALA A 261 18.63 -3.04 33.81
CA ALA A 261 17.48 -3.92 33.71
C ALA A 261 17.73 -5.15 32.82
N ASP A 262 18.91 -5.33 32.27
CA ASP A 262 19.26 -6.38 31.31
C ASP A 262 18.29 -6.46 30.12
N ILE A 263 17.81 -5.30 29.65
CA ILE A 263 16.85 -5.20 28.55
C ILE A 263 17.56 -4.66 27.30
N ARG A 264 17.28 -5.31 26.19
CA ARG A 264 17.67 -4.83 24.84
C ARG A 264 16.41 -4.38 24.10
N LYS A 265 16.40 -3.15 23.60
CA LYS A 265 15.32 -2.63 22.73
C LYS A 265 15.83 -2.57 21.30
N LEU A 266 15.11 -3.20 20.39
CA LEU A 266 15.29 -3.10 18.95
C LEU A 266 14.16 -2.25 18.39
N ARG A 267 14.51 -1.28 17.55
CA ARG A 267 13.56 -0.40 16.85
C ARG A 267 13.93 -0.35 15.37
N LEU A 268 12.94 -0.46 14.49
CA LEU A 268 13.12 -0.24 13.06
C LEU A 268 12.38 1.04 12.66
N GLY A 269 13.14 2.05 12.22
CA GLY A 269 12.61 3.35 11.82
C GLY A 269 12.40 3.46 10.33
N ALA A 270 11.30 4.09 9.91
CA ALA A 270 11.02 4.47 8.53
C ALA A 270 10.30 5.82 8.49
N ARG A 271 10.49 6.60 7.42
CA ARG A 271 9.73 7.84 7.15
C ARG A 271 9.20 7.83 5.72
N PRO A 272 8.24 6.95 5.39
CA PRO A 272 7.66 6.87 4.06
C PRO A 272 6.67 8.01 3.79
N LEU A 273 6.60 8.42 2.53
CA LEU A 273 5.53 9.23 1.96
C LEU A 273 5.16 8.66 0.60
N ALA A 274 3.93 8.20 0.45
CA ALA A 274 3.40 7.77 -0.84
C ALA A 274 3.02 9.00 -1.65
N ALA A 275 3.70 9.25 -2.77
CA ALA A 275 3.46 10.40 -3.64
C ALA A 275 3.14 9.97 -5.06
N PRO A 276 2.15 10.59 -5.74
CA PRO A 276 1.89 10.36 -7.15
C PRO A 276 3.04 10.90 -8.00
N HIS A 277 3.40 10.18 -9.08
CA HIS A 277 4.51 10.56 -9.95
C HIS A 277 4.15 11.69 -10.92
N ASN A 278 2.89 11.70 -11.38
CA ASN A 278 2.36 12.68 -12.33
C ASN A 278 1.07 13.27 -11.80
N TYR A 279 0.56 14.29 -12.46
CA TYR A 279 -0.74 14.87 -12.15
C TYR A 279 -1.86 13.86 -12.40
N CYS A 280 -2.56 13.46 -11.33
CA CYS A 280 -3.69 12.51 -11.34
C CYS A 280 -3.43 11.26 -12.22
N PRO A 281 -2.44 10.42 -11.92
CA PRO A 281 -2.09 9.26 -12.75
C PRO A 281 -3.03 8.06 -12.54
N TYR A 282 -4.06 8.24 -11.77
CA TYR A 282 -5.12 7.26 -11.46
C TYR A 282 -6.49 7.93 -11.50
N ILE A 283 -7.53 7.17 -11.84
CA ILE A 283 -8.93 7.60 -11.80
C ILE A 283 -9.70 6.60 -10.94
N TYR A 284 -10.24 7.07 -9.84
CA TYR A 284 -11.01 6.28 -8.88
C TYR A 284 -12.50 6.45 -9.11
N ALA A 285 -13.24 5.36 -9.12
CA ALA A 285 -14.71 5.32 -9.16
C ALA A 285 -15.23 4.59 -7.91
N ALA A 286 -15.94 5.32 -7.06
CA ALA A 286 -16.56 4.76 -5.88
C ALA A 286 -17.89 4.08 -6.24
N GLU A 287 -18.25 3.03 -5.47
CA GLU A 287 -19.59 2.41 -5.49
C GLU A 287 -20.11 2.08 -6.90
N VAL A 288 -19.29 1.47 -7.73
CA VAL A 288 -19.65 1.10 -9.11
C VAL A 288 -20.63 -0.09 -9.18
N VAL A 289 -20.73 -0.87 -8.11
CA VAL A 289 -21.73 -1.92 -7.90
C VAL A 289 -22.51 -1.68 -6.61
N SER A 290 -23.66 -2.35 -6.46
CA SER A 290 -24.56 -2.23 -5.29
C SER A 290 -24.25 -3.31 -4.28
#